data_e765e974db673c8c5cf3b6cd75e3098f
#
_entry.id   e765e974db673c8c5cf3b6cd75e3098f
#
_cell.length_a   1.000
_cell.length_b   1.000
_cell.length_c   1.000
_cell.angle_alpha   90.00
_cell.angle_beta   90.00
_cell.angle_gamma   90.00
#
_symmetry.space_group_name_H-M   'P 1'
#
loop_
_entity.id
_entity.type
_entity.pdbx_description
1 polymer ?
#
loop_
_entity_poly.entity_id
_entity_poly.type
_entity_poly.pdbx_seq_one_letter_code
_entity_poly.pdbx_strand_id
1 'polypeptide(L)'
;MSKKKRLLKQKQTHNNENAKDKSPIVHQAEKLERPVQIRQRPDLTNKQKDFLKLALDNNTKVIFLSGPSGSSKSFLATLAVLELMNLKKVSDLIYIRSIVESSENKMGYLPGNAEEKLTPYIEPLMEKLDELLFAADVNALLKDKRIDGKPTGYLRGLSWNAKGIIMDEAQNSTRKELITLLTRVGQFSRLFICGDPMQSDINGKSGFAEICNIFDDEESKKNGIHVFYLTEEDIVRSELVKFIVKKLNLYNHNK
;
A
#
# COMPACT_ATOMS: atom_id res chain seq x y z
N MET A 1 -22.95 -2.71 -57.24
CA MET A 1 -22.32 -2.44 -55.93
C MET A 1 -20.91 -3.01 -55.89
N SER A 2 -19.89 -2.15 -55.79
CA SER A 2 -18.48 -2.47 -56.00
C SER A 2 -17.88 -3.36 -54.88
N LYS A 3 -17.02 -4.33 -55.26
CA LYS A 3 -16.24 -5.21 -54.39
C LYS A 3 -15.54 -4.45 -53.19
N LYS A 4 -15.26 -3.17 -53.39
CA LYS A 4 -14.66 -2.29 -52.37
C LYS A 4 -15.59 -2.02 -51.15
N LYS A 5 -16.92 -1.98 -51.34
CA LYS A 5 -17.90 -1.80 -50.24
C LYS A 5 -18.11 -3.07 -49.41
N ARG A 6 -17.85 -4.25 -50.01
CA ARG A 6 -17.95 -5.53 -49.26
C ARG A 6 -16.76 -5.77 -48.35
N LEU A 7 -15.54 -5.36 -48.76
CA LEU A 7 -14.33 -5.44 -47.95
C LEU A 7 -14.32 -4.46 -46.77
N LEU A 8 -14.95 -3.29 -46.93
CA LEU A 8 -15.07 -2.31 -45.84
C LEU A 8 -16.09 -2.77 -44.76
N LYS A 9 -17.17 -3.47 -45.17
CA LYS A 9 -18.12 -4.05 -44.20
C LYS A 9 -17.53 -5.26 -43.46
N GLN A 10 -16.69 -6.08 -44.08
CA GLN A 10 -16.03 -7.18 -43.40
C GLN A 10 -14.93 -6.72 -42.42
N LYS A 11 -14.26 -5.56 -42.67
CA LYS A 11 -13.33 -4.98 -41.73
C LYS A 11 -14.01 -4.29 -40.52
N GLN A 12 -15.23 -3.80 -40.66
CA GLN A 12 -15.99 -3.20 -39.56
C GLN A 12 -16.65 -4.23 -38.64
N THR A 13 -17.00 -5.43 -39.15
CA THR A 13 -17.53 -6.51 -38.31
C THR A 13 -16.47 -7.26 -37.54
N HIS A 14 -15.20 -7.28 -38.00
CA HIS A 14 -14.09 -7.88 -37.24
C HIS A 14 -13.53 -6.98 -36.09
N ASN A 15 -13.82 -5.68 -36.15
CA ASN A 15 -13.37 -4.76 -35.08
C ASN A 15 -14.37 -4.60 -33.91
N ASN A 16 -15.57 -5.16 -33.99
CA ASN A 16 -16.58 -5.04 -32.94
C ASN A 16 -16.72 -6.27 -32.03
N GLU A 17 -16.06 -7.38 -32.34
CA GLU A 17 -16.08 -8.57 -31.47
C GLU A 17 -14.95 -8.59 -30.40
N ASN A 18 -13.96 -7.67 -30.47
CA ASN A 18 -12.86 -7.58 -29.52
C ASN A 18 -13.05 -6.49 -28.46
N ALA A 19 -14.26 -5.97 -28.26
CA ALA A 19 -14.55 -4.95 -27.26
C ALA A 19 -15.18 -5.49 -25.97
N LYS A 20 -15.22 -6.80 -25.79
CA LYS A 20 -15.67 -7.42 -24.53
C LYS A 20 -14.48 -8.06 -23.86
N ASP A 21 -14.22 -7.60 -22.64
CA ASP A 21 -13.25 -8.13 -21.68
C ASP A 21 -11.82 -7.62 -21.81
N LYS A 22 -11.66 -6.29 -21.67
CA LYS A 22 -10.37 -5.75 -21.23
C LYS A 22 -10.33 -5.76 -19.70
N SER A 23 -10.26 -6.95 -19.11
CA SER A 23 -9.62 -7.09 -17.81
C SER A 23 -8.20 -6.47 -17.92
N PRO A 24 -7.73 -5.75 -16.89
CA PRO A 24 -6.43 -5.09 -16.96
C PRO A 24 -5.37 -6.11 -17.31
N ILE A 25 -4.77 -5.97 -18.48
CA ILE A 25 -3.68 -6.84 -18.91
C ILE A 25 -2.45 -6.43 -18.09
N VAL A 26 -2.37 -6.95 -16.91
CA VAL A 26 -1.06 -7.16 -16.30
C VAL A 26 -0.37 -8.14 -17.24
N HIS A 27 0.74 -7.71 -17.85
CA HIS A 27 1.48 -8.56 -18.79
C HIS A 27 1.69 -9.94 -18.16
N GLN A 28 1.49 -11.01 -18.95
CA GLN A 28 1.50 -12.39 -18.44
C GLN A 28 2.83 -12.73 -17.73
N ALA A 29 3.93 -12.08 -18.12
CA ALA A 29 5.24 -12.15 -17.48
C ALA A 29 5.32 -11.52 -16.08
N GLU A 30 4.34 -10.70 -15.69
CA GLU A 30 4.31 -9.97 -14.42
C GLU A 30 3.40 -10.62 -13.38
N LYS A 31 2.73 -11.72 -13.71
CA LYS A 31 1.86 -12.44 -12.76
C LYS A 31 2.67 -13.45 -11.97
N LEU A 32 2.24 -13.69 -10.73
CA LEU A 32 2.77 -14.82 -9.97
C LEU A 32 2.46 -16.13 -10.73
N GLU A 33 3.46 -16.98 -10.87
CA GLU A 33 3.30 -18.32 -11.48
C GLU A 33 2.34 -19.16 -10.64
N ARG A 34 2.44 -19.08 -9.32
CA ARG A 34 1.55 -19.71 -8.34
C ARG A 34 1.16 -18.70 -7.26
N PRO A 35 -0.04 -18.84 -6.65
CA PRO A 35 -0.40 -18.06 -5.47
C PRO A 35 0.57 -18.31 -4.32
N VAL A 36 0.91 -17.26 -3.57
CA VAL A 36 1.64 -17.42 -2.30
C VAL A 36 0.71 -17.97 -1.23
N GLN A 37 1.25 -18.84 -0.37
CA GLN A 37 0.49 -19.39 0.74
C GLN A 37 0.50 -18.44 1.93
N ILE A 38 -0.61 -17.73 2.10
CA ILE A 38 -0.81 -16.85 3.24
C ILE A 38 -1.15 -17.72 4.46
N ARG A 39 -0.38 -17.58 5.53
CA ARG A 39 -0.64 -18.27 6.80
C ARG A 39 -2.00 -17.86 7.34
N GLN A 40 -2.77 -18.83 7.82
CA GLN A 40 -4.03 -18.52 8.50
C GLN A 40 -3.77 -17.60 9.69
N ARG A 41 -4.57 -16.57 9.81
CA ARG A 41 -4.46 -15.59 10.87
C ARG A 41 -5.50 -15.85 11.95
N PRO A 42 -5.08 -15.91 13.19
CA PRO A 42 -6.02 -15.85 14.28
C PRO A 42 -6.74 -14.49 14.22
N ASP A 43 -7.99 -14.51 14.47
CA ASP A 43 -8.93 -13.46 14.86
C ASP A 43 -8.57 -12.00 14.51
N LEU A 44 -8.68 -11.66 13.23
CA LEU A 44 -8.83 -10.27 12.85
C LEU A 44 -10.12 -9.70 13.48
N THR A 45 -10.06 -8.48 13.99
CA THR A 45 -11.26 -7.77 14.46
C THR A 45 -12.26 -7.60 13.32
N ASN A 46 -13.52 -7.36 13.63
CA ASN A 46 -14.53 -7.13 12.59
C ASN A 46 -14.14 -5.93 11.71
N LYS A 47 -13.58 -4.90 12.30
CA LYS A 47 -13.11 -3.70 11.61
C LYS A 47 -11.94 -3.99 10.67
N GLN A 48 -10.99 -4.83 11.09
CA GLN A 48 -9.89 -5.28 10.24
C GLN A 48 -10.40 -6.14 9.06
N LYS A 49 -11.42 -6.98 9.28
CA LYS A 49 -12.10 -7.72 8.20
C LYS A 49 -12.81 -6.78 7.22
N ASP A 50 -13.44 -5.73 7.70
CA ASP A 50 -14.09 -4.73 6.84
C ASP A 50 -13.08 -3.92 6.03
N PHE A 51 -11.92 -3.60 6.62
CA PHE A 51 -10.80 -3.03 5.85
C PHE A 51 -10.38 -3.95 4.70
N LEU A 52 -10.20 -5.24 4.95
CA LEU A 52 -9.81 -6.18 3.89
C LEU A 52 -10.87 -6.28 2.79
N LYS A 53 -12.16 -6.31 3.14
CA LYS A 53 -13.24 -6.26 2.13
C LYS A 53 -13.14 -5.02 1.25
N LEU A 54 -12.94 -3.85 1.87
CA LEU A 54 -12.76 -2.58 1.16
C LEU A 54 -11.50 -2.60 0.28
N ALA A 55 -10.38 -3.09 0.80
CA ALA A 55 -9.11 -3.16 0.08
C ALA A 55 -9.17 -4.05 -1.17
N LEU A 56 -9.97 -5.13 -1.13
CA LEU A 56 -10.13 -6.08 -2.22
C LEU A 56 -11.25 -5.69 -3.23
N ASP A 57 -12.05 -4.68 -2.91
CA ASP A 57 -13.08 -4.17 -3.81
C ASP A 57 -12.47 -3.65 -5.12
N ASN A 58 -13.13 -3.92 -6.24
CA ASN A 58 -12.61 -3.57 -7.57
C ASN A 58 -12.53 -2.05 -7.80
N ASN A 59 -13.41 -1.29 -7.19
CA ASN A 59 -13.47 0.16 -7.36
C ASN A 59 -12.45 0.89 -6.48
N THR A 60 -11.99 0.27 -5.41
CA THR A 60 -10.99 0.85 -4.50
C THR A 60 -9.65 1.03 -5.22
N LYS A 61 -9.05 2.20 -5.08
CA LYS A 61 -7.74 2.56 -5.66
C LYS A 61 -6.76 3.02 -4.60
N VAL A 62 -7.21 3.84 -3.66
CA VAL A 62 -6.40 4.41 -2.59
C VAL A 62 -7.12 4.25 -1.25
N ILE A 63 -6.41 3.79 -0.24
CA ILE A 63 -6.91 3.79 1.14
C ILE A 63 -5.89 4.49 2.03
N PHE A 64 -6.33 5.54 2.70
CA PHE A 64 -5.63 6.09 3.86
C PHE A 64 -6.04 5.28 5.08
N LEU A 65 -5.09 4.58 5.66
CA LEU A 65 -5.30 3.73 6.84
C LEU A 65 -4.74 4.45 8.07
N SER A 66 -5.62 5.15 8.76
CA SER A 66 -5.29 5.96 9.93
C SER A 66 -5.61 5.21 11.22
N GLY A 67 -4.77 5.31 12.23
CA GLY A 67 -5.04 4.70 13.53
C GLY A 67 -3.81 4.68 14.45
N PRO A 68 -4.00 4.31 15.71
CA PRO A 68 -2.93 4.30 16.70
C PRO A 68 -1.85 3.27 16.38
N SER A 69 -0.67 3.46 16.95
CA SER A 69 0.41 2.46 16.87
C SER A 69 -0.06 1.11 17.43
N GLY A 70 0.29 0.03 16.74
CA GLY A 70 -0.11 -1.32 17.15
C GLY A 70 -1.49 -1.78 16.66
N SER A 71 -2.25 -0.94 15.93
CA SER A 71 -3.51 -1.34 15.30
C SER A 71 -3.35 -2.16 14.00
N SER A 72 -2.16 -2.66 13.75
CA SER A 72 -1.82 -3.57 12.64
C SER A 72 -1.94 -2.95 11.22
N LYS A 73 -1.82 -1.62 11.07
CA LYS A 73 -1.94 -0.94 9.78
C LYS A 73 -1.07 -1.54 8.68
N SER A 74 0.24 -1.56 8.89
CA SER A 74 1.21 -2.05 7.91
C SER A 74 1.04 -3.54 7.62
N PHE A 75 0.67 -4.33 8.64
CA PHE A 75 0.32 -5.72 8.50
C PHE A 75 -0.90 -5.93 7.59
N LEU A 76 -1.99 -5.20 7.85
CA LEU A 76 -3.23 -5.28 7.07
C LEU A 76 -3.02 -4.82 5.61
N ALA A 77 -2.24 -3.76 5.40
CA ALA A 77 -1.89 -3.29 4.07
C ALA A 77 -1.06 -4.34 3.32
N THR A 78 -0.09 -4.99 3.99
CA THR A 78 0.72 -6.07 3.40
C THR A 78 -0.14 -7.27 3.04
N LEU A 79 -1.01 -7.71 3.95
CA LEU A 79 -1.96 -8.80 3.71
C LEU A 79 -2.86 -8.49 2.52
N ALA A 80 -3.43 -7.28 2.44
CA ALA A 80 -4.27 -6.86 1.32
C ALA A 80 -3.52 -6.90 -0.02
N VAL A 81 -2.26 -6.45 -0.07
CA VAL A 81 -1.46 -6.52 -1.30
C VAL A 81 -1.15 -7.96 -1.69
N LEU A 82 -0.80 -8.83 -0.76
CA LEU A 82 -0.57 -10.26 -1.05
C LEU A 82 -1.82 -10.95 -1.60
N GLU A 83 -2.99 -10.66 -1.04
CA GLU A 83 -4.27 -11.14 -1.55
C GLU A 83 -4.56 -10.60 -2.97
N LEU A 84 -4.31 -9.32 -3.22
CA LEU A 84 -4.45 -8.72 -4.55
C LEU A 84 -3.48 -9.34 -5.57
N MET A 85 -2.26 -9.71 -5.16
CA MET A 85 -1.31 -10.45 -5.99
C MET A 85 -1.84 -11.85 -6.31
N ASN A 86 -2.36 -12.58 -5.33
CA ASN A 86 -2.98 -13.90 -5.51
C ASN A 86 -4.19 -13.83 -6.45
N LEU A 87 -4.99 -12.77 -6.35
CA LEU A 87 -6.12 -12.50 -7.25
C LEU A 87 -5.67 -11.97 -8.62
N LYS A 88 -4.37 -11.82 -8.86
CA LYS A 88 -3.77 -11.30 -10.10
C LYS A 88 -4.25 -9.89 -10.48
N LYS A 89 -4.65 -9.10 -9.48
CA LYS A 89 -5.07 -7.69 -9.64
C LYS A 89 -3.88 -6.74 -9.66
N VAL A 90 -2.81 -7.08 -8.93
CA VAL A 90 -1.52 -6.38 -8.95
C VAL A 90 -0.38 -7.37 -9.17
N SER A 91 0.74 -6.91 -9.71
CA SER A 91 1.90 -7.76 -10.03
C SER A 91 2.93 -7.81 -8.91
N ASP A 92 3.22 -6.70 -8.28
CA ASP A 92 4.32 -6.55 -7.34
C ASP A 92 3.90 -5.71 -6.15
N LEU A 93 4.67 -5.82 -5.07
CA LEU A 93 4.57 -5.00 -3.88
C LEU A 93 5.69 -3.95 -3.87
N ILE A 94 5.30 -2.67 -3.80
CA ILE A 94 6.22 -1.56 -3.59
C ILE A 94 6.01 -1.03 -2.18
N TYR A 95 7.08 -1.06 -1.39
CA TYR A 95 7.04 -0.55 -0.03
C TYR A 95 7.82 0.76 0.07
N ILE A 96 7.14 1.79 0.57
CA ILE A 96 7.69 3.12 0.74
C ILE A 96 7.63 3.45 2.22
N ARG A 97 8.74 3.88 2.78
CA ARG A 97 8.80 4.32 4.17
C ARG A 97 9.37 5.71 4.27
N SER A 98 8.70 6.56 5.06
CA SER A 98 9.26 7.82 5.49
C SER A 98 10.25 7.58 6.63
N ILE A 99 11.48 8.02 6.46
CA ILE A 99 12.49 7.97 7.50
C ILE A 99 12.73 9.40 7.97
N VAL A 100 12.52 9.64 9.25
CA VAL A 100 13.01 10.84 9.92
C VAL A 100 14.44 10.55 10.35
N GLU A 101 15.40 11.25 9.75
CA GLU A 101 16.75 11.27 10.30
C GLU A 101 16.67 11.88 11.69
N SER A 102 16.91 11.08 12.72
CA SER A 102 17.09 11.65 14.05
C SER A 102 18.30 12.58 14.03
N SER A 103 18.17 13.74 14.66
CA SER A 103 19.26 14.74 14.73
C SER A 103 20.55 14.20 15.32
N GLU A 104 20.48 13.09 16.04
CA GLU A 104 21.60 12.39 16.66
C GLU A 104 22.24 11.31 15.78
N ASN A 105 21.49 10.76 14.81
CA ASN A 105 21.99 9.80 13.85
C ASN A 105 21.68 10.30 12.42
N LYS A 106 22.43 11.31 11.97
CA LYS A 106 22.52 11.53 10.52
C LYS A 106 23.07 10.24 9.94
N MET A 107 22.24 9.50 9.23
CA MET A 107 22.72 8.39 8.40
C MET A 107 23.66 9.02 7.36
N GLY A 108 24.91 9.20 7.78
CA GLY A 108 25.98 9.56 6.88
C GLY A 108 26.00 8.56 5.72
N TYR A 109 26.82 8.81 4.76
CA TYR A 109 27.03 7.94 3.62
C TYR A 109 27.15 6.48 4.10
N LEU A 110 26.04 5.72 4.00
CA LEU A 110 26.04 4.29 4.29
C LEU A 110 27.02 3.67 3.31
N PRO A 111 28.17 3.11 3.76
CA PRO A 111 29.05 2.35 2.89
C PRO A 111 28.30 1.11 2.42
N GLY A 112 28.42 0.75 1.15
CA GLY A 112 27.80 -0.44 0.60
C GLY A 112 27.21 -0.22 -0.80
N ASN A 113 26.80 -1.32 -1.42
CA ASN A 113 26.13 -1.30 -2.71
C ASN A 113 24.66 -0.77 -2.57
N ALA A 114 23.99 -0.55 -3.69
CA ALA A 114 22.62 0.02 -3.69
C ALA A 114 21.61 -0.85 -2.93
N GLU A 115 21.81 -2.17 -2.92
CA GLU A 115 20.92 -3.13 -2.23
C GLU A 115 21.10 -3.06 -0.71
N GLU A 116 22.34 -2.98 -0.22
CA GLU A 116 22.64 -2.83 1.22
C GLU A 116 22.08 -1.53 1.79
N LYS A 117 22.06 -0.45 1.00
CA LYS A 117 21.47 0.83 1.39
C LYS A 117 19.94 0.80 1.51
N LEU A 118 19.27 -0.11 0.81
CA LEU A 118 17.81 -0.25 0.85
C LEU A 118 17.31 -1.19 1.96
N THR A 119 18.19 -2.03 2.52
CA THR A 119 17.84 -3.00 3.56
C THR A 119 17.10 -2.39 4.75
N PRO A 120 17.54 -1.27 5.37
CA PRO A 120 16.83 -0.68 6.51
C PRO A 120 15.43 -0.18 6.18
N TYR A 121 15.16 0.13 4.90
CA TYR A 121 13.84 0.59 4.45
C TYR A 121 12.86 -0.57 4.26
N ILE A 122 13.36 -1.76 3.95
CA ILE A 122 12.55 -2.95 3.69
C ILE A 122 12.37 -3.82 4.94
N GLU A 123 13.26 -3.72 5.92
CA GLU A 123 13.26 -4.58 7.11
C GLU A 123 11.90 -4.67 7.81
N PRO A 124 11.14 -3.57 8.06
CA PRO A 124 9.82 -3.67 8.66
C PRO A 124 8.81 -4.40 7.79
N LEU A 125 8.95 -4.35 6.46
CA LEU A 125 8.14 -5.15 5.54
C LEU A 125 8.52 -6.63 5.65
N MET A 126 9.82 -6.95 5.71
CA MET A 126 10.29 -8.33 5.83
C MET A 126 9.72 -9.02 7.06
N GLU A 127 9.68 -8.34 8.22
CA GLU A 127 9.02 -8.85 9.42
C GLU A 127 7.55 -9.23 9.16
N LYS A 128 6.81 -8.39 8.40
CA LYS A 128 5.40 -8.68 8.07
C LYS A 128 5.25 -9.81 7.07
N LEU A 129 6.18 -9.92 6.12
CA LEU A 129 6.20 -11.03 5.16
C LEU A 129 6.51 -12.36 5.86
N ASP A 130 7.48 -12.38 6.78
CA ASP A 130 7.82 -13.56 7.57
C ASP A 130 6.68 -13.98 8.50
N GLU A 131 5.91 -13.01 8.97
CA GLU A 131 4.70 -13.26 9.73
C GLU A 131 3.57 -13.82 8.86
N LEU A 132 3.40 -13.36 7.63
CA LEU A 132 2.29 -13.69 6.72
C LEU A 132 2.54 -14.91 5.84
N LEU A 133 3.78 -15.19 5.47
CA LEU A 133 4.14 -16.18 4.48
C LEU A 133 5.10 -17.25 5.05
N PHE A 134 5.25 -18.34 4.33
CA PHE A 134 6.32 -19.28 4.58
C PHE A 134 7.61 -18.78 3.92
N ALA A 135 8.76 -19.11 4.51
CA ALA A 135 10.07 -18.65 4.00
C ALA A 135 10.31 -18.97 2.51
N ALA A 136 9.78 -20.10 2.02
CA ALA A 136 9.88 -20.48 0.61
C ALA A 136 9.17 -19.46 -0.32
N ASP A 137 8.00 -18.94 0.10
CA ASP A 137 7.25 -17.96 -0.69
C ASP A 137 7.91 -16.57 -0.60
N VAL A 138 8.41 -16.17 0.57
CA VAL A 138 9.19 -14.92 0.72
C VAL A 138 10.41 -14.94 -0.19
N ASN A 139 11.20 -16.02 -0.17
CA ASN A 139 12.38 -16.17 -1.02
C ASN A 139 12.03 -16.15 -2.52
N ALA A 140 10.90 -16.76 -2.92
CA ALA A 140 10.43 -16.72 -4.29
C ALA A 140 10.09 -15.30 -4.74
N LEU A 141 9.34 -14.53 -3.92
CA LEU A 141 9.00 -13.13 -4.21
C LEU A 141 10.23 -12.24 -4.35
N LEU A 142 11.23 -12.41 -3.49
CA LEU A 142 12.49 -11.67 -3.55
C LEU A 142 13.30 -12.03 -4.80
N LYS A 143 13.45 -13.34 -5.09
CA LYS A 143 14.15 -13.84 -6.26
C LYS A 143 13.54 -13.32 -7.56
N ASP A 144 12.21 -13.30 -7.64
CA ASP A 144 11.47 -12.84 -8.80
C ASP A 144 11.33 -11.31 -8.86
N LYS A 145 11.97 -10.58 -7.91
CA LYS A 145 11.93 -9.11 -7.78
C LYS A 145 10.50 -8.56 -7.72
N ARG A 146 9.60 -9.29 -7.03
CA ARG A 146 8.21 -8.89 -6.83
C ARG A 146 8.02 -7.96 -5.64
N ILE A 147 9.07 -7.73 -4.87
CA ILE A 147 9.11 -6.82 -3.72
C ILE A 147 10.18 -5.77 -3.98
N ASP A 148 9.81 -4.51 -3.86
CA ASP A 148 10.71 -3.38 -4.05
C ASP A 148 10.52 -2.37 -2.91
N GLY A 149 11.60 -1.91 -2.31
CA GLY A 149 11.60 -0.91 -1.26
C GLY A 149 12.14 0.42 -1.77
N LYS A 150 11.47 1.52 -1.44
CA LYS A 150 11.88 2.86 -1.87
C LYS A 150 11.77 3.88 -0.74
N PRO A 151 12.79 4.70 -0.52
CA PRO A 151 12.64 5.88 0.33
C PRO A 151 11.79 6.94 -0.36
N THR A 152 11.08 7.77 0.42
CA THR A 152 10.19 8.82 -0.10
C THR A 152 10.87 9.82 -1.05
N GLY A 153 12.16 10.07 -0.87
CA GLY A 153 12.94 10.97 -1.74
C GLY A 153 13.09 10.51 -3.20
N TYR A 154 12.87 9.23 -3.49
CA TYR A 154 13.10 8.62 -4.82
C TYR A 154 11.82 8.39 -5.63
N LEU A 155 10.70 9.00 -5.26
CA LEU A 155 9.40 8.80 -5.92
C LEU A 155 9.25 9.58 -7.23
N ARG A 156 10.10 10.57 -7.49
CA ARG A 156 9.98 11.43 -8.67
C ARG A 156 10.31 10.69 -9.96
N GLY A 157 9.52 10.94 -11.02
CA GLY A 157 9.72 10.35 -12.34
C GLY A 157 9.22 8.91 -12.49
N LEU A 158 8.66 8.31 -11.43
CA LEU A 158 8.09 6.96 -11.46
C LEU A 158 6.58 7.03 -11.77
N SER A 159 6.08 6.03 -12.46
CA SER A 159 4.65 5.74 -12.62
C SER A 159 4.45 4.25 -12.42
N TRP A 160 3.54 3.89 -11.56
CA TRP A 160 3.32 2.49 -11.17
C TRP A 160 1.99 1.98 -11.69
N ASN A 161 2.03 1.08 -12.65
CA ASN A 161 0.85 0.40 -13.19
C ASN A 161 0.76 -1.01 -12.62
N ALA A 162 -0.43 -1.43 -12.24
CA ALA A 162 -0.72 -2.75 -11.70
C ALA A 162 0.15 -3.14 -10.50
N LYS A 163 0.49 -2.18 -9.61
CA LYS A 163 1.30 -2.40 -8.41
C LYS A 163 0.46 -2.27 -7.15
N GLY A 164 0.76 -3.10 -6.15
CA GLY A 164 0.35 -2.89 -4.76
C GLY A 164 1.38 -2.01 -4.06
N ILE A 165 0.99 -0.81 -3.64
CA ILE A 165 1.90 0.18 -3.09
C ILE A 165 1.51 0.42 -1.63
N ILE A 166 2.47 0.30 -0.74
CA ILE A 166 2.31 0.59 0.68
C ILE A 166 3.22 1.74 1.04
N MET A 167 2.66 2.82 1.55
CA MET A 167 3.41 3.86 2.23
C MET A 167 3.22 3.73 3.72
N ASP A 168 4.30 3.44 4.44
CA ASP A 168 4.29 3.27 5.89
C ASP A 168 4.86 4.50 6.60
N GLU A 169 4.46 4.71 7.86
CA GLU A 169 4.83 5.87 8.69
C GLU A 169 4.51 7.22 8.00
N ALA A 170 3.37 7.30 7.30
CA ALA A 170 3.00 8.45 6.48
C ALA A 170 2.84 9.75 7.29
N GLN A 171 2.64 9.69 8.62
CA GLN A 171 2.65 10.87 9.48
C GLN A 171 4.01 11.58 9.48
N ASN A 172 5.07 10.90 9.08
CA ASN A 172 6.41 11.47 8.95
C ASN A 172 6.70 11.99 7.54
N SER A 173 5.65 12.21 6.75
CA SER A 173 5.76 12.77 5.40
C SER A 173 5.11 14.13 5.32
N THR A 174 5.76 15.01 4.57
CA THR A 174 5.20 16.33 4.26
C THR A 174 4.04 16.22 3.28
N ARG A 175 3.16 17.22 3.27
CA ARG A 175 2.08 17.34 2.27
C ARG A 175 2.58 17.19 0.84
N LYS A 176 3.75 17.77 0.52
CA LYS A 176 4.36 17.72 -0.81
C LYS A 176 4.78 16.29 -1.21
N GLU A 177 5.31 15.51 -0.29
CA GLU A 177 5.68 14.11 -0.54
C GLU A 177 4.45 13.25 -0.76
N LEU A 178 3.41 13.42 0.05
CA LEU A 178 2.13 12.70 -0.11
C LEU A 178 1.47 13.03 -1.46
N ILE A 179 1.41 14.30 -1.87
CA ILE A 179 0.90 14.69 -3.18
C ILE A 179 1.76 14.08 -4.30
N THR A 180 3.09 14.05 -4.13
CA THR A 180 3.98 13.42 -5.11
C THR A 180 3.65 11.94 -5.24
N LEU A 181 3.44 11.21 -4.14
CA LEU A 181 3.05 9.81 -4.15
C LEU A 181 1.70 9.59 -4.85
N LEU A 182 0.67 10.32 -4.44
CA LEU A 182 -0.69 10.20 -4.99
C LEU A 182 -0.72 10.40 -6.51
N THR A 183 0.11 11.30 -7.04
CA THR A 183 0.20 11.58 -8.48
C THR A 183 1.03 10.54 -9.25
N ARG A 184 1.57 9.49 -8.61
CA ARG A 184 2.34 8.40 -9.23
C ARG A 184 1.54 7.12 -9.37
N VAL A 185 0.36 7.05 -8.76
CA VAL A 185 -0.51 5.89 -8.85
C VAL A 185 -0.98 5.73 -10.29
N GLY A 186 -0.52 4.66 -10.92
CA GLY A 186 -0.88 4.33 -12.30
C GLY A 186 -2.13 3.46 -12.39
N GLN A 187 -2.46 3.06 -13.61
CA GLN A 187 -3.63 2.24 -13.87
C GLN A 187 -3.53 0.88 -13.15
N PHE A 188 -4.66 0.41 -12.63
CA PHE A 188 -4.80 -0.89 -11.96
C PHE A 188 -3.96 -1.06 -10.68
N SER A 189 -3.37 0.01 -10.17
CA SER A 189 -2.64 -0.03 -8.91
C SER A 189 -3.55 0.13 -7.71
N ARG A 190 -3.07 -0.32 -6.56
CA ARG A 190 -3.66 -0.12 -5.23
C ARG A 190 -2.65 0.58 -4.35
N LEU A 191 -3.05 1.66 -3.72
CA LEU A 191 -2.21 2.42 -2.80
C LEU A 191 -2.79 2.40 -1.40
N PHE A 192 -2.00 1.99 -0.44
CA PHE A 192 -2.28 2.02 0.99
C PHE A 192 -1.34 2.99 1.67
N ILE A 193 -1.88 4.02 2.34
CA ILE A 193 -1.10 5.03 3.05
C ILE A 193 -1.38 4.87 4.54
N CYS A 194 -0.45 4.30 5.26
CA CYS A 194 -0.55 3.94 6.67
C CYS A 194 0.10 5.02 7.54
N GLY A 195 -0.64 5.53 8.53
CA GLY A 195 -0.11 6.55 9.43
C GLY A 195 -0.86 6.65 10.75
N ASP A 196 -0.19 7.25 11.73
CA ASP A 196 -0.74 7.64 13.02
C ASP A 196 -0.65 9.16 13.16
N PRO A 197 -1.77 9.90 13.03
CA PRO A 197 -1.72 11.37 13.11
C PRO A 197 -1.15 11.91 14.42
N MET A 198 -1.20 11.11 15.51
CA MET A 198 -0.74 11.51 16.84
C MET A 198 0.77 11.30 17.06
N GLN A 199 1.45 10.58 16.16
CA GLN A 199 2.86 10.18 16.32
C GLN A 199 3.76 10.79 15.23
N SER A 200 3.60 12.08 14.94
CA SER A 200 4.45 12.74 13.95
C SER A 200 5.75 13.22 14.58
N ASP A 201 6.89 12.81 14.02
CA ASP A 201 8.24 13.19 14.44
C ASP A 201 8.78 14.42 13.70
N ILE A 202 8.01 14.99 12.75
CA ILE A 202 8.47 16.10 11.91
C ILE A 202 7.98 17.48 12.34
N ASN A 203 7.78 17.69 13.65
CA ASN A 203 7.52 19.01 14.25
C ASN A 203 6.42 19.83 13.54
N GLY A 204 5.22 19.25 13.41
CA GLY A 204 4.05 19.94 12.82
C GLY A 204 4.08 20.09 11.29
N LYS A 205 5.07 19.52 10.59
CA LYS A 205 5.16 19.52 9.12
C LYS A 205 4.45 18.35 8.45
N SER A 206 3.81 17.48 9.23
CA SER A 206 3.06 16.33 8.71
C SER A 206 1.91 16.80 7.85
N GLY A 207 1.82 16.22 6.64
CA GLY A 207 0.67 16.43 5.75
C GLY A 207 -0.39 15.34 5.85
N PHE A 208 -0.16 14.30 6.68
CA PHE A 208 -1.01 13.10 6.65
C PHE A 208 -2.46 13.39 7.08
N ALA A 209 -2.65 14.01 8.24
CA ALA A 209 -3.99 14.33 8.74
C ALA A 209 -4.75 15.30 7.80
N GLU A 210 -4.07 16.31 7.26
CA GLU A 210 -4.65 17.25 6.29
C GLU A 210 -5.13 16.53 5.04
N ILE A 211 -4.29 15.64 4.46
CA ILE A 211 -4.64 14.89 3.26
C ILE A 211 -5.78 13.89 3.53
N CYS A 212 -5.81 13.24 4.69
CA CYS A 212 -6.95 12.41 5.09
C CYS A 212 -8.24 13.24 5.10
N ASN A 213 -8.24 14.41 5.72
CA ASN A 213 -9.43 15.28 5.77
C ASN A 213 -9.90 15.75 4.37
N ILE A 214 -8.97 15.99 3.44
CA ILE A 214 -9.32 16.37 2.06
C ILE A 214 -10.07 15.25 1.34
N PHE A 215 -9.71 13.99 1.57
CA PHE A 215 -10.28 12.84 0.86
C PHE A 215 -11.35 12.08 1.65
N ASP A 216 -11.75 12.55 2.84
CA ASP A 216 -12.80 11.92 3.64
C ASP A 216 -14.19 12.47 3.28
N ASP A 217 -14.58 12.31 2.03
CA ASP A 217 -15.87 12.74 1.50
C ASP A 217 -16.47 11.73 0.52
N GLU A 218 -17.75 11.90 0.18
CA GLU A 218 -18.49 10.99 -0.69
C GLU A 218 -18.02 11.04 -2.17
N GLU A 219 -17.47 12.14 -2.63
CA GLU A 219 -16.93 12.28 -3.98
C GLU A 219 -15.65 11.44 -4.10
N SER A 220 -14.77 11.51 -3.13
CA SER A 220 -13.56 10.70 -3.04
C SER A 220 -13.88 9.20 -3.04
N LYS A 221 -14.85 8.78 -2.23
CA LYS A 221 -15.31 7.38 -2.17
C LYS A 221 -15.83 6.89 -3.54
N LYS A 222 -16.62 7.69 -4.24
CA LYS A 222 -17.10 7.36 -5.60
C LYS A 222 -15.94 7.22 -6.61
N ASN A 223 -14.83 7.92 -6.39
CA ASN A 223 -13.62 7.81 -7.20
C ASN A 223 -12.67 6.69 -6.75
N GLY A 224 -13.02 5.93 -5.72
CA GLY A 224 -12.26 4.82 -5.18
C GLY A 224 -11.16 5.23 -4.20
N ILE A 225 -11.29 6.40 -3.58
CA ILE A 225 -10.38 6.89 -2.54
C ILE A 225 -11.14 6.85 -1.21
N HIS A 226 -10.56 6.19 -0.21
CA HIS A 226 -11.20 5.99 1.08
C HIS A 226 -10.26 6.36 2.21
N VAL A 227 -10.82 6.91 3.29
CA VAL A 227 -10.12 7.04 4.57
C VAL A 227 -10.73 6.01 5.53
N PHE A 228 -9.88 5.16 6.08
CA PHE A 228 -10.28 4.10 6.99
C PHE A 228 -9.59 4.29 8.34
N TYR A 229 -10.39 4.37 9.39
CA TYR A 229 -9.91 4.66 10.73
C TYR A 229 -9.92 3.38 11.59
N LEU A 230 -8.76 2.99 12.09
CA LEU A 230 -8.62 2.02 13.18
C LEU A 230 -8.59 2.76 14.51
N THR A 231 -9.02 2.09 15.57
CA THR A 231 -9.13 2.65 16.92
C THR A 231 -8.26 1.87 17.91
N GLU A 232 -8.27 2.28 19.17
CA GLU A 232 -7.56 1.57 20.24
C GLU A 232 -8.10 0.13 20.43
N GLU A 233 -9.37 -0.12 20.10
CA GLU A 233 -9.99 -1.45 20.14
C GLU A 233 -9.37 -2.43 19.13
N ASP A 234 -8.76 -1.90 18.05
CA ASP A 234 -8.11 -2.67 17.00
C ASP A 234 -6.63 -2.97 17.31
N ILE A 235 -6.14 -2.56 18.49
CA ILE A 235 -4.77 -2.85 18.91
C ILE A 235 -4.65 -4.33 19.25
N VAL A 236 -3.95 -5.07 18.40
CA VAL A 236 -3.64 -6.50 18.58
C VAL A 236 -2.29 -6.62 19.27
N ARG A 237 -2.22 -6.31 20.55
CA ARG A 237 -1.02 -6.41 21.37
C ARG A 237 -1.37 -6.97 22.75
N SER A 238 -0.32 -7.32 23.53
CA SER A 238 -0.52 -7.76 24.91
C SER A 238 -1.28 -6.72 25.74
N GLU A 239 -2.03 -7.16 26.73
CA GLU A 239 -2.78 -6.28 27.63
C GLU A 239 -1.88 -5.24 28.31
N LEU A 240 -0.62 -5.58 28.57
CA LEU A 240 0.38 -4.64 29.09
C LEU A 240 0.60 -3.47 28.11
N VAL A 241 0.80 -3.76 26.84
CA VAL A 241 1.05 -2.71 25.82
C VAL A 241 -0.19 -1.85 25.61
N LYS A 242 -1.38 -2.44 25.58
CA LYS A 242 -2.64 -1.69 25.55
C LYS A 242 -2.76 -0.74 26.73
N PHE A 243 -2.44 -1.21 27.93
CA PHE A 243 -2.44 -0.37 29.13
C PHE A 243 -1.43 0.79 29.04
N ILE A 244 -0.20 0.54 28.58
CA ILE A 244 0.83 1.56 28.41
C ILE A 244 0.36 2.64 27.43
N VAL A 245 -0.14 2.25 26.25
CA VAL A 245 -0.64 3.19 25.22
C VAL A 245 -1.77 4.04 25.78
N LYS A 246 -2.75 3.42 26.44
CA LYS A 246 -3.86 4.14 27.07
C LYS A 246 -3.40 5.17 28.10
N LYS A 247 -2.42 4.81 28.93
CA LYS A 247 -1.87 5.73 29.96
C LYS A 247 -1.14 6.92 29.33
N LEU A 248 -0.33 6.68 28.29
CA LEU A 248 0.39 7.73 27.59
C LEU A 248 -0.55 8.69 26.86
N ASN A 249 -1.60 8.18 26.21
CA ASN A 249 -2.60 9.01 25.55
C ASN A 249 -3.34 9.91 26.55
N LEU A 250 -3.76 9.38 27.71
CA LEU A 250 -4.40 10.17 28.76
C LEU A 250 -3.50 11.29 29.28
N TYR A 251 -2.20 11.05 29.38
CA TYR A 251 -1.23 12.07 29.83
C TYR A 251 -1.07 13.19 28.81
N ASN A 252 -1.08 12.88 27.51
CA ASN A 252 -0.93 13.86 26.42
C ASN A 252 -2.18 14.73 26.24
N HIS A 253 -3.38 14.22 26.56
CA HIS A 253 -4.62 15.01 26.51
C HIS A 253 -4.79 15.99 27.67
N ASN A 254 -4.00 15.85 28.74
CA ASN A 254 -4.06 16.71 29.92
C ASN A 254 -2.95 17.80 29.94
N LYS A 255 -2.22 17.94 28.87
CA LYS A 255 -1.25 19.02 28.61
C LYS A 255 -1.76 19.95 27.53
#